data_9c49031586ac8349b51988f150d69aa0
#
_entry.id   9c49031586ac8349b51988f150d69aa0
#
_cell.length_a   1.000
_cell.length_b   1.000
_cell.length_c   1.000
_cell.angle_alpha   90.00
_cell.angle_beta   90.00
_cell.angle_gamma   90.00
#
_symmetry.space_group_name_H-M   'P 1'
#
loop_
_entity.id
_entity.type
_entity.pdbx_description
1 polymer ?
#
loop_
_entity_poly.entity_id
_entity_poly.type
_entity_poly.pdbx_seq_one_letter_code
_entity_poly.pdbx_strand_id
1 'polypeptide(L)'
;GFEVERAVRAGVGTEFISLSTQEFPDEFRYWIQDGVKTNLCSLNQIHKFGQWGKGESIGLRFSPGLGSGGTNRTNVGGPASSFGIWKDDLEEAKSLCRDYGVTVERIHTHIGSGSDPEVWKKVAAMSLDLVRAFPTVHTLNLGGGYKVARMSDEKATDLREIGEPVKQLFEDFATETGRELTLEIEPGTFLLANACSLVTTVQDVTSTGKDGYRFLKLNAGMTEILRPSLYGAQHPIVL
;
A
#
# COMPACT_ATOMS: atom_id res chain seq x y z
N GLY A 1 14.45 1.96 3.26
CA GLY A 1 15.80 1.88 2.67
C GLY A 1 16.04 0.59 1.91
N PHE A 2 15.96 -0.56 2.56
CA PHE A 2 16.33 -1.86 1.94
C PHE A 2 15.59 -2.19 0.63
N GLU A 3 14.29 -1.96 0.54
CA GLU A 3 13.51 -2.23 -0.68
C GLU A 3 13.90 -1.27 -1.81
N VAL A 4 14.14 0.00 -1.50
CA VAL A 4 14.65 0.99 -2.46
C VAL A 4 16.00 0.53 -3.03
N GLU A 5 16.93 0.15 -2.17
CA GLU A 5 18.24 -0.36 -2.58
C GLU A 5 18.13 -1.58 -3.50
N ARG A 6 17.22 -2.52 -3.19
CA ARG A 6 16.95 -3.68 -4.04
C ARG A 6 16.39 -3.31 -5.40
N ALA A 7 15.46 -2.36 -5.47
CA ALA A 7 14.90 -1.89 -6.72
C ALA A 7 15.96 -1.23 -7.60
N VAL A 8 16.78 -0.35 -7.02
CA VAL A 8 17.88 0.32 -7.72
C VAL A 8 18.91 -0.70 -8.23
N ARG A 9 19.30 -1.69 -7.40
CA ARG A 9 20.19 -2.78 -7.82
C ARG A 9 19.60 -3.65 -8.94
N ALA A 10 18.27 -3.74 -9.02
CA ALA A 10 17.58 -4.41 -10.12
C ALA A 10 17.45 -3.55 -11.40
N GLY A 11 17.96 -2.33 -11.38
CA GLY A 11 17.96 -1.43 -12.53
C GLY A 11 16.72 -0.52 -12.63
N VAL A 12 15.91 -0.42 -11.56
CA VAL A 12 14.79 0.53 -11.52
C VAL A 12 15.34 1.93 -11.24
N GLY A 13 14.98 2.91 -12.07
CA GLY A 13 15.31 4.31 -11.84
C GLY A 13 14.62 4.85 -10.59
N THR A 14 15.30 5.71 -9.83
CA THR A 14 14.79 6.25 -8.56
C THR A 14 13.48 7.02 -8.73
N GLU A 15 13.31 7.69 -9.87
CA GLU A 15 12.10 8.42 -10.24
C GLU A 15 10.83 7.53 -10.40
N PHE A 16 11.02 6.22 -10.54
CA PHE A 16 9.93 5.23 -10.62
C PHE A 16 9.63 4.56 -9.27
N ILE A 17 10.37 4.91 -8.22
CA ILE A 17 10.19 4.32 -6.89
C ILE A 17 9.32 5.25 -6.04
N SER A 18 8.25 4.68 -5.47
CA SER A 18 7.43 5.31 -4.44
C SER A 18 7.67 4.62 -3.09
N LEU A 19 7.95 5.39 -2.06
CA LEU A 19 8.29 4.91 -0.73
C LEU A 19 7.30 5.43 0.30
N SER A 20 6.68 4.51 1.04
CA SER A 20 5.85 4.80 2.21
C SER A 20 6.28 3.87 3.34
N THR A 21 6.82 4.41 4.43
CA THR A 21 7.38 3.57 5.50
C THR A 21 7.15 4.20 6.87
N GLN A 22 7.11 3.34 7.90
CA GLN A 22 7.05 3.76 9.32
C GLN A 22 8.37 4.34 9.81
N GLU A 23 9.47 3.95 9.19
CA GLU A 23 10.79 4.47 9.49
C GLU A 23 11.11 5.69 8.64
N PHE A 24 11.86 6.64 9.20
CA PHE A 24 12.40 7.78 8.48
C PHE A 24 13.79 8.09 9.01
N PRO A 25 14.77 7.24 8.70
CA PRO A 25 16.17 7.45 9.07
C PRO A 25 16.81 8.55 8.20
N ASP A 26 17.92 9.09 8.66
CA ASP A 26 18.58 10.26 8.02
C ASP A 26 19.05 9.97 6.58
N GLU A 27 19.40 8.73 6.28
CA GLU A 27 19.79 8.30 4.93
C GLU A 27 18.67 8.43 3.89
N PHE A 28 17.40 8.54 4.29
CA PHE A 28 16.30 8.78 3.36
C PHE A 28 16.41 10.11 2.63
N ARG A 29 17.15 11.06 3.21
CA ARG A 29 17.49 12.30 2.53
C ARG A 29 18.15 12.05 1.17
N TYR A 30 19.09 11.11 1.11
CA TYR A 30 19.78 10.77 -0.14
C TYR A 30 18.82 10.20 -1.19
N TRP A 31 17.92 9.29 -0.79
CA TRP A 31 16.94 8.73 -1.69
C TRP A 31 15.96 9.77 -2.23
N ILE A 32 15.50 10.69 -1.38
CA ILE A 32 14.60 11.78 -1.78
C ILE A 32 15.31 12.72 -2.76
N GLN A 33 16.54 13.10 -2.46
CA GLN A 33 17.35 13.96 -3.34
C GLN A 33 17.70 13.30 -4.67
N ASP A 34 17.76 11.97 -4.70
CA ASP A 34 17.97 11.16 -5.92
C ASP A 34 16.67 10.86 -6.68
N GLY A 35 15.54 11.42 -6.27
CA GLY A 35 14.28 11.37 -6.99
C GLY A 35 13.27 10.33 -6.52
N VAL A 36 13.55 9.57 -5.43
CA VAL A 36 12.58 8.63 -4.85
C VAL A 36 11.37 9.41 -4.31
N LYS A 37 10.19 9.10 -4.82
CA LYS A 37 8.92 9.69 -4.39
C LYS A 37 8.54 9.18 -3.01
N THR A 38 8.74 9.98 -1.98
CA THR A 38 8.51 9.56 -0.60
C THR A 38 7.23 10.14 -0.05
N ASN A 39 6.43 9.32 0.65
CA ASN A 39 5.25 9.73 1.38
C ASN A 39 5.55 9.68 2.88
N LEU A 40 5.49 10.82 3.56
CA LEU A 40 5.65 10.91 5.01
C LEU A 40 4.41 10.32 5.70
N CYS A 41 4.64 9.49 6.71
CA CYS A 41 3.60 8.67 7.33
C CYS A 41 3.24 9.10 8.77
N SER A 42 3.83 10.19 9.27
CA SER A 42 3.52 10.74 10.60
C SER A 42 3.89 12.22 10.70
N LEU A 43 3.33 12.93 11.68
CA LEU A 43 3.69 14.31 11.97
C LEU A 43 5.18 14.44 12.32
N ASN A 44 5.74 13.46 13.04
CA ASN A 44 7.17 13.44 13.34
C ASN A 44 8.04 13.31 12.09
N GLN A 45 7.59 12.57 11.08
CA GLN A 45 8.31 12.50 9.80
C GLN A 45 8.24 13.84 9.04
N ILE A 46 7.14 14.59 9.13
CA ILE A 46 7.07 15.96 8.61
C ILE A 46 8.07 16.86 9.33
N HIS A 47 8.17 16.75 10.65
CA HIS A 47 9.17 17.47 11.44
C HIS A 47 10.61 17.17 11.00
N LYS A 48 10.95 15.89 10.89
CA LYS A 48 12.30 15.47 10.46
C LYS A 48 12.62 15.95 9.05
N PHE A 49 11.69 15.78 8.12
CA PHE A 49 11.86 16.25 6.74
C PHE A 49 12.00 17.78 6.70
N GLY A 50 11.17 18.52 7.43
CA GLY A 50 11.14 19.97 7.45
C GLY A 50 12.45 20.61 7.92
N GLN A 51 13.26 19.92 8.71
CA GLN A 51 14.55 20.44 9.19
C GLN A 51 15.56 20.69 8.03
N TRP A 52 15.38 20.01 6.90
CA TRP A 52 16.28 20.15 5.74
C TRP A 52 15.55 20.30 4.40
N GLY A 53 14.25 19.98 4.34
CA GLY A 53 13.43 19.93 3.13
C GLY A 53 12.74 21.24 2.76
N LYS A 54 13.21 22.38 3.27
CA LYS A 54 12.61 23.68 2.94
C LYS A 54 12.69 23.94 1.42
N GLY A 55 11.52 24.19 0.82
CA GLY A 55 11.39 24.41 -0.63
C GLY A 55 11.26 23.11 -1.44
N GLU A 56 11.39 21.96 -0.81
CA GLU A 56 11.23 20.66 -1.45
C GLU A 56 9.75 20.23 -1.50
N SER A 57 9.46 19.29 -2.39
CA SER A 57 8.15 18.67 -2.54
C SER A 57 8.15 17.26 -1.95
N ILE A 58 7.02 16.85 -1.36
CA ILE A 58 6.87 15.54 -0.72
C ILE A 58 5.43 15.02 -0.83
N GLY A 59 5.25 13.72 -0.64
CA GLY A 59 3.95 13.11 -0.43
C GLY A 59 3.61 12.98 1.05
N LEU A 60 2.32 12.92 1.37
CA LEU A 60 1.82 12.58 2.71
C LEU A 60 0.92 11.35 2.62
N ARG A 61 1.16 10.36 3.50
CA ARG A 61 0.28 9.22 3.67
C ARG A 61 -0.67 9.45 4.83
N PHE A 62 -1.96 9.44 4.54
CA PHE A 62 -3.01 9.51 5.55
C PHE A 62 -3.67 8.15 5.80
N SER A 63 -4.05 7.90 7.05
CA SER A 63 -4.99 6.85 7.39
C SER A 63 -6.41 7.40 7.24
N PRO A 64 -7.23 6.85 6.34
CA PRO A 64 -8.59 7.36 6.13
C PRO A 64 -9.55 6.98 7.27
N GLY A 65 -9.10 6.16 8.24
CA GLY A 65 -9.95 5.62 9.29
C GLY A 65 -10.93 4.54 8.82
N LEU A 66 -10.83 4.16 7.55
CA LEU A 66 -11.60 3.11 6.92
C LEU A 66 -10.63 2.14 6.24
N GLY A 67 -10.80 0.85 6.48
CA GLY A 67 -9.95 -0.17 5.87
C GLY A 67 -10.72 -1.46 5.62
N SER A 68 -10.11 -2.31 4.82
CA SER A 68 -10.62 -3.63 4.48
C SER A 68 -9.51 -4.67 4.65
N GLY A 69 -9.89 -5.89 4.96
CA GLY A 69 -8.96 -7.00 5.08
C GLY A 69 -9.67 -8.26 5.58
N GLY A 70 -9.25 -9.43 5.13
CA GLY A 70 -9.78 -10.72 5.58
C GLY A 70 -9.43 -11.05 7.04
N THR A 71 -8.47 -10.35 7.62
CA THR A 71 -8.06 -10.45 9.02
C THR A 71 -7.70 -9.06 9.55
N ASN A 72 -7.68 -8.88 10.89
CA ASN A 72 -7.21 -7.63 11.50
C ASN A 72 -5.78 -7.26 11.07
N ARG A 73 -4.95 -8.25 10.73
CA ARG A 73 -3.56 -8.04 10.28
C ARG A 73 -3.45 -7.52 8.86
N THR A 74 -4.48 -7.66 8.06
CA THR A 74 -4.51 -7.18 6.66
C THR A 74 -5.32 -5.89 6.50
N ASN A 75 -5.99 -5.42 7.56
CA ASN A 75 -6.66 -4.14 7.59
C ASN A 75 -5.69 -3.05 8.06
N VAL A 76 -5.15 -2.29 7.11
CA VAL A 76 -4.12 -1.26 7.37
C VAL A 76 -4.64 0.19 7.19
N GLY A 77 -5.95 0.37 7.08
CA GLY A 77 -6.58 1.69 6.95
C GLY A 77 -7.57 2.03 8.05
N GLY A 78 -7.90 1.06 8.93
CA GLY A 78 -8.87 1.25 10.01
C GLY A 78 -8.27 1.84 11.30
N PRO A 79 -9.09 2.06 12.34
CA PRO A 79 -8.67 2.72 13.59
C PRO A 79 -7.66 1.92 14.42
N ALA A 80 -7.51 0.62 14.14
CA ALA A 80 -6.49 -0.25 14.77
C ALA A 80 -5.16 -0.29 13.99
N SER A 81 -5.03 0.51 12.93
CA SER A 81 -3.83 0.59 12.09
C SER A 81 -2.96 1.76 12.50
N SER A 82 -1.65 1.53 12.62
CA SER A 82 -0.65 2.57 12.89
C SER A 82 -0.09 3.23 11.62
N PHE A 83 -0.63 2.90 10.44
CA PHE A 83 -0.08 3.35 9.17
C PHE A 83 -0.68 4.69 8.73
N GLY A 84 0.20 5.67 8.54
CA GLY A 84 -0.14 7.00 8.05
C GLY A 84 -0.56 7.99 9.13
N ILE A 85 -0.61 9.26 8.75
CA ILE A 85 -1.11 10.36 9.57
C ILE A 85 -2.61 10.16 9.76
N TRP A 86 -3.10 10.24 10.98
CA TRP A 86 -4.54 10.12 11.22
C TRP A 86 -5.30 11.30 10.61
N LYS A 87 -6.44 11.03 9.99
CA LYS A 87 -7.19 12.05 9.24
C LYS A 87 -7.56 13.30 10.06
N ASP A 88 -7.76 13.16 11.37
CA ASP A 88 -8.10 14.28 12.25
C ASP A 88 -6.90 15.18 12.55
N ASP A 89 -5.66 14.73 12.28
CA ASP A 89 -4.43 15.52 12.40
C ASP A 89 -4.13 16.34 11.12
N LEU A 90 -5.08 16.44 10.19
CA LEU A 90 -4.92 17.13 8.90
C LEU A 90 -4.46 18.58 9.06
N GLU A 91 -5.08 19.34 9.97
CA GLU A 91 -4.74 20.76 10.16
C GLU A 91 -3.35 20.95 10.77
N GLU A 92 -2.92 20.03 11.64
CA GLU A 92 -1.56 20.04 12.19
C GLU A 92 -0.54 19.70 11.08
N ALA A 93 -0.80 18.70 10.26
CA ALA A 93 0.05 18.35 9.12
C ALA A 93 0.20 19.54 8.14
N LYS A 94 -0.90 20.26 7.84
CA LYS A 94 -0.88 21.48 6.99
C LYS A 94 -0.05 22.59 7.63
N SER A 95 -0.21 22.81 8.93
CA SER A 95 0.56 23.83 9.66
C SER A 95 2.04 23.51 9.60
N LEU A 96 2.43 22.28 9.90
CA LEU A 96 3.84 21.86 9.85
C LEU A 96 4.44 22.03 8.44
N CYS A 97 3.76 21.60 7.40
CA CYS A 97 4.25 21.80 6.03
C CYS A 97 4.44 23.28 5.68
N ARG A 98 3.49 24.13 6.06
CA ARG A 98 3.59 25.58 5.86
C ARG A 98 4.75 26.17 6.64
N ASP A 99 4.88 25.84 7.94
CA ASP A 99 5.87 26.40 8.84
C ASP A 99 7.31 26.04 8.41
N TYR A 100 7.49 24.83 7.83
CA TYR A 100 8.75 24.41 7.24
C TYR A 100 8.95 24.85 5.78
N GLY A 101 7.93 25.40 5.12
CA GLY A 101 8.00 25.79 3.71
C GLY A 101 8.12 24.58 2.78
N VAL A 102 7.46 23.48 3.12
CA VAL A 102 7.41 22.22 2.35
C VAL A 102 6.15 22.20 1.49
N THR A 103 6.30 21.79 0.24
CA THR A 103 5.19 21.63 -0.70
C THR A 103 4.67 20.20 -0.68
N VAL A 104 3.35 20.02 -0.57
CA VAL A 104 2.73 18.69 -0.68
C VAL A 104 2.24 18.50 -2.10
N GLU A 105 2.80 17.57 -2.83
CA GLU A 105 2.46 17.28 -4.24
C GLU A 105 1.68 15.98 -4.42
N ARG A 106 1.65 15.13 -3.40
CA ARG A 106 1.03 13.80 -3.44
C ARG A 106 0.29 13.51 -2.14
N ILE A 107 -0.90 12.93 -2.27
CA ILE A 107 -1.59 12.24 -1.17
C ILE A 107 -1.58 10.75 -1.43
N HIS A 108 -1.28 9.98 -0.41
CA HIS A 108 -1.32 8.52 -0.41
C HIS A 108 -2.29 8.03 0.66
N THR A 109 -3.13 7.07 0.31
CA THR A 109 -3.99 6.32 1.23
C THR A 109 -3.93 4.84 0.89
N HIS A 110 -4.21 3.97 1.86
CA HIS A 110 -4.21 2.54 1.61
C HIS A 110 -5.22 1.84 2.51
N ILE A 111 -6.12 1.06 1.92
CA ILE A 111 -7.22 0.40 2.63
C ILE A 111 -6.85 -0.95 3.25
N GLY A 112 -5.72 -1.53 2.85
CA GLY A 112 -5.35 -2.90 3.21
C GLY A 112 -5.60 -3.86 2.06
N SER A 113 -6.53 -4.79 2.21
CA SER A 113 -6.85 -5.80 1.18
C SER A 113 -8.36 -5.95 1.05
N GLY A 114 -8.90 -5.68 -0.11
CA GLY A 114 -10.34 -5.75 -0.36
C GLY A 114 -10.72 -5.85 -1.82
N SER A 115 -11.89 -6.45 -2.07
CA SER A 115 -12.52 -6.53 -3.38
C SER A 115 -13.90 -5.87 -3.40
N ASP A 116 -14.30 -5.18 -2.32
CA ASP A 116 -15.57 -4.51 -2.21
C ASP A 116 -15.50 -3.13 -2.89
N PRO A 117 -16.22 -2.90 -4.00
CA PRO A 117 -16.22 -1.65 -4.74
C PRO A 117 -16.68 -0.45 -3.89
N GLU A 118 -17.60 -0.65 -2.93
CA GLU A 118 -18.10 0.42 -2.09
C GLU A 118 -17.04 0.93 -1.10
N VAL A 119 -16.18 0.05 -0.61
CA VAL A 119 -15.04 0.46 0.24
C VAL A 119 -14.06 1.31 -0.58
N TRP A 120 -13.73 0.88 -1.80
CA TRP A 120 -12.85 1.62 -2.70
C TRP A 120 -13.42 3.00 -3.05
N LYS A 121 -14.70 3.08 -3.38
CA LYS A 121 -15.39 4.34 -3.66
C LYS A 121 -15.35 5.30 -2.47
N LYS A 122 -15.67 4.80 -1.26
CA LYS A 122 -15.61 5.61 -0.03
C LYS A 122 -14.21 6.13 0.25
N VAL A 123 -13.20 5.28 0.14
CA VAL A 123 -11.80 5.70 0.38
C VAL A 123 -11.35 6.69 -0.67
N ALA A 124 -11.69 6.51 -1.94
CA ALA A 124 -11.38 7.48 -2.99
C ALA A 124 -12.01 8.85 -2.69
N ALA A 125 -13.29 8.89 -2.29
CA ALA A 125 -13.97 10.14 -1.92
C ALA A 125 -13.29 10.83 -0.73
N MET A 126 -13.02 10.09 0.36
CA MET A 126 -12.30 10.61 1.53
C MET A 126 -10.89 11.12 1.18
N SER A 127 -10.22 10.44 0.26
CA SER A 127 -8.88 10.82 -0.19
C SER A 127 -8.92 12.10 -1.03
N LEU A 128 -9.95 12.32 -1.85
CA LEU A 128 -10.17 13.56 -2.57
C LEU A 128 -10.46 14.74 -1.63
N ASP A 129 -11.11 14.49 -0.47
CA ASP A 129 -11.28 15.54 0.56
C ASP A 129 -9.93 15.97 1.14
N LEU A 130 -9.01 15.02 1.35
CA LEU A 130 -7.63 15.33 1.75
C LEU A 130 -6.90 16.13 0.65
N VAL A 131 -7.07 15.77 -0.62
CA VAL A 131 -6.48 16.50 -1.77
C VAL A 131 -6.99 17.94 -1.84
N ARG A 132 -8.27 18.18 -1.51
CA ARG A 132 -8.84 19.56 -1.46
C ARG A 132 -8.11 20.44 -0.45
N ALA A 133 -7.61 19.85 0.65
CA ALA A 133 -6.88 20.57 1.69
C ALA A 133 -5.47 21.02 1.27
N PHE A 134 -4.92 20.46 0.18
CA PHE A 134 -3.59 20.77 -0.34
C PHE A 134 -3.68 21.19 -1.82
N PRO A 135 -3.69 22.49 -2.12
CA PRO A 135 -3.88 23.00 -3.50
C PRO A 135 -2.78 22.57 -4.48
N THR A 136 -1.60 22.27 -4.00
CA THR A 136 -0.42 21.87 -4.80
C THR A 136 -0.39 20.38 -5.18
N VAL A 137 -1.29 19.57 -4.60
CA VAL A 137 -1.35 18.13 -4.89
C VAL A 137 -1.87 17.92 -6.31
N HIS A 138 -1.11 17.15 -7.09
CA HIS A 138 -1.45 16.72 -8.45
C HIS A 138 -1.49 15.20 -8.60
N THR A 139 -1.14 14.45 -7.56
CA THR A 139 -1.14 12.98 -7.58
C THR A 139 -1.90 12.44 -6.37
N LEU A 140 -2.86 11.54 -6.63
CA LEU A 140 -3.53 10.76 -5.59
C LEU A 140 -3.21 9.29 -5.76
N ASN A 141 -2.53 8.71 -4.76
CA ASN A 141 -2.22 7.29 -4.69
C ASN A 141 -3.21 6.59 -3.75
N LEU A 142 -3.96 5.64 -4.26
CA LEU A 142 -4.95 4.86 -3.51
C LEU A 142 -4.38 3.53 -2.96
N GLY A 143 -3.09 3.31 -3.11
CA GLY A 143 -2.42 2.10 -2.63
C GLY A 143 -2.76 0.85 -3.42
N GLY A 144 -2.58 -0.28 -2.78
CA GLY A 144 -2.84 -1.61 -3.33
C GLY A 144 -3.97 -2.34 -2.61
N GLY A 145 -3.86 -3.66 -2.56
CA GLY A 145 -4.83 -4.52 -1.88
C GLY A 145 -5.79 -5.24 -2.81
N TYR A 146 -5.58 -5.17 -4.12
CA TYR A 146 -6.34 -5.92 -5.12
C TYR A 146 -6.12 -7.43 -4.94
N LYS A 147 -7.20 -8.19 -4.86
CA LYS A 147 -7.17 -9.63 -4.67
C LYS A 147 -7.08 -10.39 -5.98
N VAL A 148 -6.42 -11.54 -5.92
CA VAL A 148 -6.50 -12.58 -6.95
C VAL A 148 -7.20 -13.79 -6.38
N ALA A 149 -7.92 -14.54 -7.21
CA ALA A 149 -8.42 -15.86 -6.87
C ALA A 149 -7.28 -16.88 -7.01
N ARG A 150 -6.92 -17.56 -5.93
CA ARG A 150 -5.95 -18.67 -5.90
C ARG A 150 -6.66 -20.01 -5.82
N MET A 151 -7.75 -20.04 -5.06
CA MET A 151 -8.59 -21.23 -4.89
C MET A 151 -9.90 -21.05 -5.67
N SER A 152 -10.57 -22.14 -5.96
CA SER A 152 -11.81 -22.15 -6.79
C SER A 152 -13.00 -21.41 -6.14
N ASP A 153 -12.97 -21.24 -4.83
CA ASP A 153 -13.99 -20.53 -4.03
C ASP A 153 -13.65 -19.05 -3.78
N GLU A 154 -12.45 -18.60 -4.17
CA GLU A 154 -12.04 -17.20 -4.05
C GLU A 154 -12.51 -16.38 -5.27
N LYS A 155 -12.81 -15.10 -5.02
CA LYS A 155 -13.07 -14.12 -6.08
C LYS A 155 -11.90 -13.13 -6.19
N ALA A 156 -11.48 -12.91 -7.43
CA ALA A 156 -10.56 -11.82 -7.75
C ALA A 156 -11.28 -10.46 -7.68
N THR A 157 -10.51 -9.40 -7.50
CA THR A 157 -10.99 -8.03 -7.66
C THR A 157 -11.36 -7.79 -9.12
N ASP A 158 -12.60 -7.35 -9.39
CA ASP A 158 -12.97 -6.82 -10.69
C ASP A 158 -12.52 -5.35 -10.78
N LEU A 159 -11.52 -5.12 -11.62
CA LEU A 159 -10.94 -3.77 -11.78
C LEU A 159 -11.91 -2.78 -12.44
N ARG A 160 -12.90 -3.25 -13.20
CA ARG A 160 -13.89 -2.35 -13.82
C ARG A 160 -14.92 -1.91 -12.80
N GLU A 161 -15.41 -2.84 -11.96
CA GLU A 161 -16.35 -2.51 -10.89
C GLU A 161 -15.78 -1.50 -9.91
N ILE A 162 -14.47 -1.58 -9.63
CA ILE A 162 -13.77 -0.60 -8.77
C ILE A 162 -13.42 0.68 -9.54
N GLY A 163 -12.94 0.55 -10.76
CA GLY A 163 -12.38 1.65 -11.53
C GLY A 163 -13.41 2.66 -11.98
N GLU A 164 -14.59 2.24 -12.45
CA GLU A 164 -15.62 3.16 -12.95
C GLU A 164 -16.11 4.16 -11.88
N PRO A 165 -16.47 3.77 -10.65
CA PRO A 165 -16.82 4.72 -9.61
C PRO A 165 -15.67 5.65 -9.21
N VAL A 166 -14.43 5.15 -9.18
CA VAL A 166 -13.27 5.98 -8.87
C VAL A 166 -13.02 7.00 -9.97
N LYS A 167 -13.10 6.59 -11.24
CA LYS A 167 -12.98 7.47 -12.40
C LYS A 167 -14.00 8.62 -12.32
N GLN A 168 -15.26 8.32 -12.04
CA GLN A 168 -16.31 9.33 -11.91
C GLN A 168 -15.97 10.35 -10.82
N LEU A 169 -15.48 9.90 -9.66
CA LEU A 169 -15.06 10.80 -8.57
C LEU A 169 -13.93 11.75 -8.99
N PHE A 170 -12.97 11.27 -9.80
CA PHE A 170 -11.87 12.10 -10.32
C PHE A 170 -12.37 13.11 -11.35
N GLU A 171 -13.30 12.72 -12.23
CA GLU A 171 -13.93 13.62 -13.21
C GLU A 171 -14.77 14.69 -12.52
N ASP A 172 -15.54 14.33 -11.51
CA ASP A 172 -16.32 15.27 -10.68
C ASP A 172 -15.40 16.27 -9.96
N PHE A 173 -14.29 15.77 -9.36
CA PHE A 173 -13.28 16.60 -8.73
C PHE A 173 -12.63 17.58 -9.72
N ALA A 174 -12.28 17.12 -10.91
CA ALA A 174 -11.70 17.99 -11.94
C ALA A 174 -12.70 19.07 -12.39
N THR A 175 -13.97 18.72 -12.54
CA THR A 175 -15.05 19.66 -12.89
C THR A 175 -15.26 20.69 -11.78
N GLU A 176 -15.28 20.28 -10.52
CA GLU A 176 -15.48 21.13 -9.35
C GLU A 176 -14.32 22.11 -9.12
N THR A 177 -13.08 21.63 -9.26
CA THR A 177 -11.89 22.36 -8.82
C THR A 177 -11.05 22.95 -9.94
N GLY A 178 -11.29 22.54 -11.19
CA GLY A 178 -10.42 22.85 -12.34
C GLY A 178 -9.06 22.15 -12.29
N ARG A 179 -8.85 21.14 -11.41
CA ARG A 179 -7.60 20.43 -11.20
C ARG A 179 -7.72 18.98 -11.67
N GLU A 180 -6.87 18.60 -12.58
CA GLU A 180 -6.70 17.19 -12.96
C GLU A 180 -5.68 16.50 -12.05
N LEU A 181 -5.98 15.27 -11.65
CA LEU A 181 -5.11 14.46 -10.79
C LEU A 181 -4.62 13.22 -11.53
N THR A 182 -3.36 12.89 -11.29
CA THR A 182 -2.82 11.58 -11.65
C THR A 182 -3.24 10.56 -10.60
N LEU A 183 -3.90 9.47 -11.03
CA LEU A 183 -4.15 8.31 -10.19
C LEU A 183 -2.93 7.40 -10.17
N GLU A 184 -2.45 7.07 -8.97
CA GLU A 184 -1.47 6.00 -8.76
C GLU A 184 -2.12 4.84 -7.98
N ILE A 185 -1.69 3.61 -8.29
CA ILE A 185 -2.08 2.38 -7.58
C ILE A 185 -0.87 1.49 -7.37
N GLU A 186 -0.93 0.61 -6.36
CA GLU A 186 0.19 -0.25 -5.94
C GLU A 186 -0.21 -1.75 -5.94
N PRO A 187 -0.52 -2.36 -7.10
CA PRO A 187 -1.02 -3.73 -7.19
C PRO A 187 0.11 -4.77 -7.07
N GLY A 188 0.55 -5.12 -5.86
CA GLY A 188 1.60 -6.12 -5.65
C GLY A 188 1.14 -7.55 -5.94
N THR A 189 0.36 -8.13 -5.03
CA THR A 189 -0.18 -9.50 -5.12
C THR A 189 -0.94 -9.75 -6.42
N PHE A 190 -1.72 -8.77 -6.86
CA PHE A 190 -2.57 -8.88 -8.06
C PHE A 190 -1.75 -9.17 -9.33
N LEU A 191 -0.56 -8.61 -9.44
CA LEU A 191 0.31 -8.80 -10.61
C LEU A 191 1.09 -10.11 -10.57
N LEU A 192 1.50 -10.57 -9.38
CA LEU A 192 2.53 -11.60 -9.28
C LEU A 192 2.04 -12.95 -8.72
N ALA A 193 0.95 -12.98 -7.95
CA ALA A 193 0.60 -14.19 -7.21
C ALA A 193 0.27 -15.39 -8.11
N ASN A 194 -0.32 -15.17 -9.28
CA ASN A 194 -0.64 -16.24 -10.22
C ASN A 194 0.48 -16.49 -11.27
N ALA A 195 1.56 -15.71 -11.22
CA ALA A 195 2.70 -15.86 -12.11
C ALA A 195 3.86 -16.65 -11.50
N CYS A 196 3.80 -16.97 -10.20
CA CYS A 196 4.88 -17.63 -9.48
C CYS A 196 4.43 -18.98 -8.91
N SER A 197 5.33 -19.95 -8.91
CA SER A 197 5.16 -21.26 -8.27
C SER A 197 6.32 -21.54 -7.33
N LEU A 198 6.02 -22.09 -6.14
CA LEU A 198 7.02 -22.63 -5.25
C LEU A 198 7.20 -24.12 -5.58
N VAL A 199 8.37 -24.49 -6.09
CA VAL A 199 8.73 -25.86 -6.35
C VAL A 199 9.44 -26.44 -5.13
N THR A 200 9.00 -27.61 -4.66
CA THR A 200 9.52 -28.26 -3.47
C THR A 200 9.59 -29.76 -3.67
N THR A 201 10.40 -30.45 -2.86
CA THR A 201 10.58 -31.90 -2.90
C THR A 201 10.06 -32.53 -1.62
N VAL A 202 9.34 -33.64 -1.78
CA VAL A 202 8.93 -34.47 -0.64
C VAL A 202 10.18 -35.17 -0.07
N GLN A 203 10.51 -34.87 1.17
CA GLN A 203 11.66 -35.45 1.88
C GLN A 203 11.28 -36.71 2.65
N ASP A 204 10.05 -36.78 3.16
CA ASP A 204 9.57 -37.90 3.97
C ASP A 204 8.03 -37.93 3.97
N VAL A 205 7.48 -39.10 4.30
CA VAL A 205 6.05 -39.30 4.51
C VAL A 205 5.83 -39.97 5.86
N THR A 206 5.11 -39.29 6.73
CA THR A 206 4.78 -39.83 8.06
C THR A 206 3.28 -39.97 8.24
N SER A 207 2.87 -40.82 9.19
CA SER A 207 1.47 -41.04 9.52
C SER A 207 1.27 -41.02 11.02
N THR A 208 0.11 -40.55 11.46
CA THR A 208 -0.34 -40.63 12.86
C THR A 208 -1.30 -41.79 13.10
N GLY A 209 -1.26 -42.82 12.23
CA GLY A 209 -2.03 -44.04 12.39
C GLY A 209 -3.30 -44.08 11.53
N LYS A 210 -4.11 -45.13 11.79
CA LYS A 210 -5.29 -45.46 10.96
C LYS A 210 -6.36 -44.35 10.99
N ASP A 211 -6.55 -43.72 12.16
CA ASP A 211 -7.56 -42.69 12.37
C ASP A 211 -6.96 -41.27 12.31
N GLY A 212 -5.74 -41.14 11.88
CA GLY A 212 -5.01 -39.90 11.81
C GLY A 212 -4.76 -39.41 10.38
N TYR A 213 -3.66 -38.66 10.22
CA TYR A 213 -3.28 -38.03 8.96
C TYR A 213 -1.99 -38.61 8.39
N ARG A 214 -1.85 -38.49 7.08
CA ARG A 214 -0.58 -38.65 6.38
C ARG A 214 0.02 -37.27 6.10
N PHE A 215 1.28 -37.09 6.43
CA PHE A 215 2.00 -35.84 6.24
C PHE A 215 3.09 -36.02 5.19
N LEU A 216 3.07 -35.16 4.19
CA LEU A 216 4.19 -35.00 3.26
C LEU A 216 5.13 -33.92 3.87
N LYS A 217 6.34 -34.32 4.19
CA LYS A 217 7.36 -33.38 4.71
C LYS A 217 8.14 -32.85 3.52
N LEU A 218 8.14 -31.52 3.39
CA LEU A 218 8.76 -30.82 2.27
C LEU A 218 10.07 -30.17 2.71
N ASN A 219 10.96 -29.88 1.77
CA ASN A 219 12.16 -29.07 2.00
C ASN A 219 11.88 -27.55 1.88
N ALA A 220 10.63 -27.15 1.98
CA ALA A 220 10.20 -25.77 2.04
C ALA A 220 9.22 -25.57 3.20
N GLY A 221 9.20 -24.39 3.80
CA GLY A 221 8.36 -24.09 4.95
C GLY A 221 8.06 -22.60 5.09
N MET A 222 7.95 -22.14 6.33
CA MET A 222 7.59 -20.75 6.63
C MET A 222 8.66 -19.73 6.18
N THR A 223 9.89 -20.17 5.98
CA THR A 223 10.98 -19.31 5.46
C THR A 223 10.82 -18.97 3.99
N GLU A 224 10.17 -19.83 3.22
CA GLU A 224 9.89 -19.65 1.80
C GLU A 224 8.48 -19.09 1.57
N ILE A 225 7.49 -19.56 2.35
CA ILE A 225 6.09 -19.14 2.22
C ILE A 225 5.41 -18.97 3.59
N LEU A 226 5.42 -17.75 4.09
CA LEU A 226 4.88 -17.41 5.42
C LEU A 226 3.33 -17.32 5.46
N ARG A 227 2.70 -17.02 4.33
CA ARG A 227 1.26 -16.68 4.28
C ARG A 227 0.31 -17.71 4.88
N PRO A 228 0.49 -19.04 4.70
CA PRO A 228 -0.38 -20.03 5.34
C PRO A 228 -0.35 -19.94 6.87
N SER A 229 0.82 -19.78 7.46
CA SER A 229 0.98 -19.70 8.91
C SER A 229 0.53 -18.35 9.49
N LEU A 230 0.79 -17.24 8.80
CA LEU A 230 0.52 -15.90 9.30
C LEU A 230 -0.94 -15.48 9.10
N TYR A 231 -1.54 -15.86 7.97
CA TYR A 231 -2.86 -15.39 7.54
C TYR A 231 -3.88 -16.52 7.34
N GLY A 232 -3.50 -17.79 7.52
CA GLY A 232 -4.35 -18.93 7.15
C GLY A 232 -4.64 -19.02 5.65
N ALA A 233 -3.80 -18.38 4.82
CA ALA A 233 -4.01 -18.34 3.38
C ALA A 233 -3.81 -19.73 2.76
N GLN A 234 -4.70 -20.13 1.87
CA GLN A 234 -4.56 -21.35 1.09
C GLN A 234 -3.84 -21.06 -0.24
N HIS A 235 -3.09 -22.04 -0.71
CA HIS A 235 -2.45 -22.05 -2.01
C HIS A 235 -2.72 -23.39 -2.69
N PRO A 236 -3.00 -23.43 -3.99
CA PRO A 236 -3.20 -24.69 -4.70
C PRO A 236 -1.90 -25.52 -4.67
N ILE A 237 -2.05 -26.82 -4.39
CA ILE A 237 -0.97 -27.78 -4.38
C ILE A 237 -1.16 -28.69 -5.57
N VAL A 238 -0.10 -28.86 -6.37
CA VAL A 238 -0.06 -29.76 -7.53
C VAL A 238 1.06 -30.75 -7.29
N LEU A 239 0.75 -32.04 -7.43
CA LEU A 239 1.70 -33.17 -7.31
C LEU A 239 2.11 -33.69 -8.67
#